data_94af404327b5d0fd0925c20b4ccb8cb0
#
_entry.id   94af404327b5d0fd0925c20b4ccb8cb0
#
_cell.length_a   1.000
_cell.length_b   1.000
_cell.length_c   1.000
_cell.angle_alpha   90.00
_cell.angle_beta   90.00
_cell.angle_gamma   90.00
#
_symmetry.space_group_name_H-M   'P 1'
#
loop_
_entity.id
_entity.type
_entity.pdbx_description
1 polymer ?
#
loop_
_entity_poly.entity_id
_entity_poly.type
_entity_poly.pdbx_seq_one_letter_code
_entity_poly.pdbx_strand_id
1 'polypeptide(L)' 'MGRSAPTAPVEVGKEYEVKIEDIAREGDGIARVEGFVIFVPDTQVGDQIKIQVDKVMRRFAIGRKV' A
#
# COMPACT_ATOMS: atom_id res chain seq x y z
N MET A 1 16.77 -11.10 -19.49
CA MET A 1 16.21 -11.06 -19.37
C MET A 1 15.70 -10.07 -19.27
N GLY A 2 15.70 -9.46 -19.45
CA GLY A 2 15.21 -8.39 -19.37
C GLY A 2 14.00 -8.21 -18.91
N ARG A 3 13.61 -7.88 -18.19
CA ARG A 3 12.47 -7.75 -17.82
C ARG A 3 12.29 -6.40 -17.59
N SER A 4 11.36 -5.78 -17.85
CA SER A 4 11.10 -4.43 -17.62
C SER A 4 11.00 -4.18 -16.14
N ALA A 5 11.40 -3.03 -15.74
CA ALA A 5 11.28 -2.67 -14.36
C ALA A 5 9.81 -2.53 -14.00
N PRO A 6 9.45 -2.85 -12.79
CA PRO A 6 8.08 -2.64 -12.38
C PRO A 6 7.79 -1.16 -12.32
N THR A 7 6.56 -0.78 -12.56
CA THR A 7 6.16 0.61 -12.48
C THR A 7 5.86 1.02 -11.05
N ALA A 8 5.79 0.05 -10.14
CA ALA A 8 5.51 0.35 -8.75
C ALA A 8 6.39 -0.53 -7.88
N PRO A 9 6.74 -0.09 -6.69
CA PRO A 9 7.57 -0.88 -5.80
C PRO A 9 6.81 -1.99 -5.08
N VAL A 10 5.53 -2.16 -5.35
CA VAL A 10 4.73 -3.20 -4.72
C VAL A 10 4.06 -4.03 -5.80
N GLU A 11 3.68 -5.25 -5.43
CA GLU A 11 3.06 -6.19 -6.36
C GLU A 11 1.78 -6.73 -5.77
N VAL A 12 0.80 -6.96 -6.64
CA VAL A 12 -0.46 -7.56 -6.25
C VAL A 12 -0.20 -8.93 -5.64
N GLY A 13 -0.86 -9.21 -4.52
CA GLY A 13 -0.74 -10.48 -3.85
C GLY A 13 0.39 -10.58 -2.86
N LYS A 14 1.28 -9.64 -2.85
CA LYS A 14 2.39 -9.64 -1.91
C LYS A 14 2.02 -8.94 -0.63
N GLU A 15 2.71 -9.27 0.43
CA GLU A 15 2.47 -8.67 1.74
C GLU A 15 3.62 -7.78 2.10
N TYR A 16 3.30 -6.69 2.79
CA TYR A 16 4.30 -5.72 3.21
C TYR A 16 3.96 -5.22 4.59
N GLU A 17 4.99 -4.95 5.38
CA GLU A 17 4.77 -4.29 6.66
C GLU A 17 4.86 -2.80 6.44
N VAL A 18 3.84 -2.10 6.89
CA VAL A 18 3.77 -0.67 6.64
C VAL A 18 3.32 0.05 7.90
N LYS A 19 3.58 1.34 7.93
CA LYS A 19 3.08 2.20 8.98
C LYS A 19 2.08 3.16 8.33
N ILE A 20 0.91 3.29 8.96
CA ILE A 20 -0.11 4.19 8.44
C ILE A 20 0.27 5.60 8.85
N GLU A 21 0.48 6.47 7.88
CA GLU A 21 0.99 7.81 8.10
C GLU A 21 -0.11 8.84 8.19
N ASP A 22 -1.24 8.56 7.58
CA ASP A 22 -2.32 9.53 7.51
C ASP A 22 -3.59 8.78 7.16
N ILE A 23 -4.71 9.48 7.19
CA ILE A 23 -6.01 8.92 6.81
C ILE A 23 -6.54 9.77 5.67
N ALA A 24 -6.94 9.10 4.60
CA ALA A 24 -7.51 9.79 3.46
C ALA A 24 -8.90 10.30 3.81
N ARG A 25 -9.38 11.21 2.98
CA ARG A 25 -10.66 11.83 3.23
C ARG A 25 -11.78 10.82 3.42
N GLU A 26 -11.71 9.72 2.70
CA GLU A 26 -12.76 8.72 2.75
C GLU A 26 -12.60 7.72 3.87
N GLY A 27 -11.54 7.84 4.65
CA GLY A 27 -11.36 6.97 5.79
C GLY A 27 -10.32 5.88 5.64
N ASP A 28 -9.72 5.76 4.46
CA ASP A 28 -8.69 4.75 4.27
C ASP A 28 -7.37 5.24 4.83
N GLY A 29 -6.63 4.34 5.44
CA GLY A 29 -5.29 4.68 5.89
C GLY A 29 -4.35 4.85 4.70
N ILE A 30 -3.36 5.69 4.87
CA ILE A 30 -2.37 5.95 3.84
C ILE A 30 -1.03 5.46 4.34
N ALA A 31 -0.45 4.53 3.59
CA ALA A 31 0.88 4.04 3.86
C ALA A 31 1.73 4.26 2.62
N ARG A 32 3.03 4.17 2.77
CA ARG A 32 3.92 4.33 1.64
C ARG A 32 4.99 3.25 1.67
N VAL A 33 5.25 2.71 0.50
CA VAL A 33 6.37 1.81 0.30
C VAL A 33 7.24 2.45 -0.76
N GLU A 34 8.43 2.90 -0.36
CA GLU A 34 9.35 3.57 -1.26
C GLU A 34 8.68 4.74 -1.97
N GLY A 35 7.87 5.49 -1.21
CA GLY A 35 7.19 6.65 -1.74
C GLY A 35 5.90 6.38 -2.48
N PHE A 36 5.60 5.12 -2.71
CA PHE A 36 4.38 4.76 -3.43
C PHE A 36 3.22 4.64 -2.44
N VAL A 37 2.14 5.32 -2.73
CA VAL A 37 1.00 5.40 -1.81
C VAL A 37 0.16 4.14 -1.87
N ILE A 38 -0.21 3.63 -0.70
CA ILE A 38 -1.10 2.48 -0.61
C ILE A 38 -2.24 2.84 0.33
N PHE A 39 -3.46 2.65 -0.14
CA PHE A 39 -4.65 2.90 0.67
C PHE A 39 -5.08 1.61 1.34
N VAL A 40 -5.28 1.65 2.64
CA VAL A 40 -5.61 0.48 3.44
C VAL A 40 -6.80 0.81 4.31
N PRO A 41 -7.95 0.19 4.10
CA PRO A 41 -9.12 0.50 4.92
C PRO A 41 -8.98 -0.03 6.34
N ASP A 42 -9.77 0.51 7.25
CA ASP A 42 -9.86 0.04 8.62
C ASP A 42 -8.56 0.16 9.39
N THR A 43 -7.85 1.25 9.17
CA THR A 43 -6.59 1.50 9.86
C THR A 43 -6.62 2.89 10.47
N GLN A 44 -5.66 3.16 11.34
CA GLN A 44 -5.53 4.43 12.00
C GLN A 44 -4.10 4.92 11.89
N VAL A 45 -3.93 6.22 11.98
CA VAL A 45 -2.60 6.82 11.96
C VAL A 45 -1.75 6.19 13.06
N GLY A 46 -0.56 5.78 12.70
CA GLY A 46 0.37 5.17 13.65
C GLY A 46 0.35 3.67 13.67
N ASP A 47 -0.66 3.04 13.04
CA ASP A 47 -0.70 1.60 12.99
C ASP A 47 0.50 1.05 12.23
N GLN A 48 1.14 0.06 12.81
CA GLN A 48 2.20 -0.68 12.12
C GLN A 48 1.66 -2.07 11.90
N ILE A 49 1.36 -2.39 10.66
CA ILE A 49 0.61 -3.60 10.36
C ILE A 49 1.15 -4.23 9.09
N LYS A 50 0.79 -5.48 8.89
CA LYS A 50 1.08 -6.16 7.65
C LYS A 50 -0.15 -6.06 6.76
N ILE A 51 0.07 -5.76 5.52
CA ILE A 51 -1.01 -5.65 4.54
C ILE A 51 -0.70 -6.53 3.35
N GLN A 52 -1.75 -6.88 2.63
CA GLN A 52 -1.60 -7.57 1.35
C GLN A 52 -2.11 -6.64 0.27
N VAL A 53 -1.36 -6.50 -0.79
CA VAL A 53 -1.74 -5.62 -1.89
C VAL A 53 -2.76 -6.33 -2.76
N ASP A 54 -3.92 -5.71 -2.93
CA ASP A 54 -5.00 -6.26 -3.72
C ASP A 54 -4.99 -5.75 -5.15
N LYS A 55 -4.56 -4.50 -5.35
CA LYS A 55 -4.63 -3.89 -6.66
C LYS A 55 -3.56 -2.81 -6.75
N VAL A 56 -2.91 -2.73 -7.87
CA VAL A 56 -1.90 -1.70 -8.11
C VAL A 56 -2.38 -0.84 -9.28
N MET A 57 -2.44 0.45 -9.03
CA MET A 57 -2.79 1.41 -10.06
C MET A 57 -1.53 2.14 -10.49
N ARG A 58 -1.70 3.10 -11.38
CA ARG A 58 -0.55 3.80 -11.90
C ARG A 58 0.19 4.60 -10.83
N ARG A 59 -0.56 5.21 -9.91
CA ARG A 59 0.03 6.09 -8.92
C ARG A 59 -0.16 5.65 -7.49
N PHE A 60 -0.93 4.61 -7.27
CA PHE A 60 -1.19 4.15 -5.93
C PHE A 60 -1.63 2.70 -5.97
N ALA A 61 -1.73 2.10 -4.82
CA ALA A 61 -2.20 0.73 -4.71
C ALA A 61 -3.25 0.67 -3.62
N ILE A 62 -3.98 -0.43 -3.60
CA ILE A 62 -4.98 -0.68 -2.58
C ILE A 62 -4.61 -1.97 -1.90
N GLY A 63 -4.56 -1.94 -0.58
CA GLY A 63 -4.24 -3.12 0.20
C GLY A 63 -5.24 -3.31 1.30
N ARG A 64 -5.02 -4.36 2.08
CA ARG A 64 -5.89 -4.66 3.21
C ARG A 64 -5.05 -5.26 4.31
N LYS A 65 -5.53 -5.14 5.52
CA LYS A 65 -4.87 -5.76 6.66
C LYS A 65 -4.95 -7.28 6.54
N VAL A 66 -3.90 -7.94 6.94
CA VAL A 66 -3.90 -9.40 7.01
C VAL A 66 -3.50 -9.87 8.41
#